data_788f43cc041df535b24d4f28e2090922
#
_entry.id   788f43cc041df535b24d4f28e2090922
#
_cell.length_a   1.000
_cell.length_b   1.000
_cell.length_c   1.000
_cell.angle_alpha   90.00
_cell.angle_beta   90.00
_cell.angle_gamma   90.00
#
_symmetry.space_group_name_H-M   'P 1'
#
loop_
_entity.id
_entity.type
_entity.pdbx_description
1 polymer ?
#
loop_
_entity_poly.entity_id
_entity_poly.type
_entity_poly.pdbx_seq_one_letter_code
_entity_poly.pdbx_strand_id
1 'polypeptide(L)' 'MTNHEYLVTGMTCGHCEHAVRDEVSQIPGVTAIEVSAATGLLTVTADTLDDSAVLSAVDEAGYQAARL' A
#
# COMPACT_ATOMS: atom_id res chain seq x y z
N MET A 1 -8.80 12.26 8.84
CA MET A 1 -8.40 11.10 8.01
C MET A 1 -7.92 11.60 6.66
N THR A 2 -6.79 11.09 6.20
CA THR A 2 -6.16 11.53 4.96
C THR A 2 -5.93 10.32 4.05
N ASN A 3 -6.23 10.50 2.77
CA ASN A 3 -5.96 9.47 1.77
C ASN A 3 -4.59 9.73 1.16
N HIS A 4 -3.77 8.68 1.14
CA HIS A 4 -2.43 8.73 0.53
C HIS A 4 -2.41 7.74 -0.62
N GLU A 5 -1.96 8.19 -1.78
CA GLU A 5 -1.93 7.36 -2.98
C GLU A 5 -0.49 7.04 -3.36
N TYR A 6 -0.29 5.79 -3.77
CA TYR A 6 1.01 5.28 -4.17
C TYR A 6 0.86 4.44 -5.43
N LEU A 7 1.88 4.45 -6.27
CA LEU A 7 1.94 3.56 -7.41
C LEU A 7 2.83 2.39 -7.04
N VAL A 8 2.27 1.18 -7.08
CA VAL A 8 3.00 -0.04 -6.75
C VAL A 8 3.35 -0.78 -8.04
N THR A 9 4.61 -1.13 -8.20
CA THR A 9 5.09 -1.85 -9.37
C THR A 9 5.34 -3.31 -9.02
N GLY A 10 5.18 -4.20 -10.00
CA GLY A 10 5.43 -5.63 -9.82
C GLY A 10 4.20 -6.45 -9.46
N MET A 11 3.06 -5.82 -9.20
CA MET A 11 1.82 -6.56 -8.96
C MET A 11 1.29 -7.12 -10.28
N THR A 12 1.07 -8.43 -10.32
CA THR A 12 0.64 -9.09 -11.55
C THR A 12 -0.67 -9.87 -11.39
N CYS A 13 -1.16 -10.03 -10.17
CA CYS A 13 -2.39 -10.80 -9.91
C CYS A 13 -3.00 -10.43 -8.57
N GLY A 14 -4.16 -11.00 -8.27
CA GLY A 14 -4.87 -10.72 -7.02
C GLY A 14 -4.11 -11.13 -5.75
N HIS A 15 -3.24 -12.12 -5.84
CA HIS A 15 -2.40 -12.52 -4.70
C HIS A 15 -1.44 -11.41 -4.31
N CYS A 16 -0.98 -10.65 -5.29
CA CYS A 16 -0.11 -9.50 -5.04
C CYS A 16 -0.84 -8.43 -4.24
N GLU A 17 -2.10 -8.20 -4.56
CA GLU A 17 -2.94 -7.26 -3.81
C GLU A 17 -3.06 -7.67 -2.35
N HIS A 18 -3.27 -8.96 -2.10
CA HIS A 18 -3.38 -9.46 -0.72
C HIS A 18 -2.09 -9.29 0.05
N ALA A 19 -0.95 -9.57 -0.58
CA ALA A 19 0.33 -9.43 0.07
C ALA A 19 0.60 -7.97 0.47
N VAL A 20 0.34 -7.03 -0.42
CA VAL A 20 0.51 -5.61 -0.15
C VAL A 20 -0.46 -5.16 0.95
N ARG A 21 -1.72 -5.57 0.85
CA ARG A 21 -2.74 -5.20 1.83
C ARG A 21 -2.38 -5.72 3.23
N ASP A 22 -1.93 -6.96 3.33
CA ASP A 22 -1.55 -7.55 4.61
C ASP A 22 -0.42 -6.78 5.28
N GLU A 23 0.62 -6.45 4.52
CA GLU A 23 1.75 -5.72 5.07
C GLU A 23 1.36 -4.29 5.47
N VAL A 24 0.62 -3.59 4.62
CA VAL A 24 0.21 -2.22 4.90
C VAL A 24 -0.78 -2.16 6.05
N SER A 25 -1.62 -3.18 6.23
CA SER A 25 -2.61 -3.21 7.30
C SER A 25 -1.96 -3.28 8.69
N GLN A 26 -0.70 -3.66 8.79
CA GLN A 26 0.01 -3.73 10.05
C GLN A 26 0.50 -2.36 10.53
N ILE A 27 0.40 -1.34 9.71
CA ILE A 27 0.83 0.01 10.07
C ILE A 27 -0.18 0.63 11.04
N PRO A 28 0.27 1.10 12.22
CA PRO A 28 -0.65 1.73 13.16
C PRO A 28 -1.30 2.98 12.56
N GLY A 29 -2.59 3.17 12.84
CA GLY A 29 -3.34 4.32 12.38
C GLY A 29 -4.02 4.17 11.04
N VAL A 30 -3.74 3.10 10.32
CA VAL A 30 -4.39 2.83 9.02
C VAL A 30 -5.83 2.37 9.27
N THR A 31 -6.77 3.03 8.63
CA THR A 31 -8.20 2.74 8.79
C THR A 31 -8.82 2.08 7.57
N ALA A 32 -8.26 2.32 6.38
CA ALA A 32 -8.75 1.71 5.14
C ALA A 32 -7.62 1.58 4.13
N ILE A 33 -7.71 0.54 3.32
CA ILE A 33 -6.72 0.26 2.29
C ILE A 33 -7.48 -0.17 1.03
N GLU A 34 -7.11 0.42 -0.11
CA GLU A 34 -7.57 -0.02 -1.41
C GLU A 34 -6.36 -0.25 -2.29
N VAL A 35 -6.30 -1.41 -2.92
CA VAL A 35 -5.19 -1.76 -3.80
C VAL A 35 -5.72 -2.46 -5.04
N SER A 36 -5.17 -2.12 -6.20
CA SER A 36 -5.57 -2.70 -7.48
C SER A 36 -4.35 -3.13 -8.27
N ALA A 37 -4.24 -4.41 -8.56
CA ALA A 37 -3.16 -4.92 -9.40
C ALA A 37 -3.31 -4.45 -10.85
N ALA A 38 -4.54 -4.24 -11.31
CA ALA A 38 -4.80 -3.81 -12.69
C ALA A 38 -4.23 -2.42 -12.98
N THR A 39 -4.29 -1.51 -12.00
CA THR A 39 -3.81 -0.14 -12.17
C THR A 39 -2.48 0.10 -11.45
N GLY A 40 -2.11 -0.79 -10.52
CA GLY A 40 -0.95 -0.58 -9.66
C GLY A 40 -1.19 0.44 -8.56
N LEU A 41 -2.42 0.90 -8.37
CA LEU A 41 -2.73 1.97 -7.43
C LEU A 41 -2.99 1.43 -6.03
N LEU A 42 -2.34 2.02 -5.05
CA LEU A 42 -2.57 1.74 -3.64
C LEU A 42 -3.03 3.02 -2.97
N THR A 43 -4.21 2.98 -2.35
CA THR A 43 -4.72 4.10 -1.57
C THR A 43 -4.82 3.68 -0.11
N VAL A 44 -4.17 4.43 0.77
CA VAL A 44 -4.17 4.17 2.21
C VAL A 44 -4.81 5.35 2.91
N THR A 45 -5.80 5.07 3.75
CA THR A 45 -6.47 6.08 4.56
C THR A 45 -6.03 5.92 6.02
N ALA A 46 -5.53 7.00 6.62
CA ALA A 46 -5.05 6.98 7.99
C ALA A 46 -5.13 8.37 8.61
N ASP A 47 -5.18 8.43 9.94
CA ASP A 47 -5.15 9.70 10.66
C ASP A 47 -3.78 10.36 10.57
N THR A 48 -2.75 9.58 10.87
CA THR A 48 -1.36 9.99 10.67
C THR A 48 -0.66 8.86 9.95
N LEU A 49 0.04 9.19 8.88
CA LEU A 49 0.70 8.19 8.07
C LEU A 49 2.10 8.66 7.69
N ASP A 50 3.06 7.78 7.94
CA ASP A 50 4.43 7.98 7.52
C ASP A 50 4.62 7.28 6.19
N ASP A 51 4.99 8.01 5.15
CA ASP A 51 5.23 7.45 3.82
C ASP A 51 6.29 6.35 3.87
N SER A 52 7.32 6.53 4.69
CA SER A 52 8.37 5.52 4.86
C SER A 52 7.81 4.19 5.32
N ALA A 53 6.82 4.22 6.21
CA ALA A 53 6.20 3.00 6.71
C ALA A 53 5.46 2.26 5.60
N VAL A 54 4.75 3.01 4.74
CA VAL A 54 4.04 2.40 3.61
C VAL A 54 5.02 1.83 2.60
N LEU A 55 6.05 2.59 2.26
CA LEU A 55 7.05 2.13 1.30
C LEU A 55 7.78 0.89 1.80
N SER A 56 8.12 0.86 3.11
CA SER A 56 8.73 -0.31 3.73
C SER A 56 7.80 -1.52 3.71
N ALA A 57 6.51 -1.31 3.98
CA ALA A 57 5.54 -2.39 3.98
C ALA A 57 5.41 -3.01 2.59
N VAL A 58 5.36 -2.18 1.55
CA VAL A 58 5.30 -2.66 0.18
C VAL A 58 6.57 -3.42 -0.18
N ASP A 59 7.73 -2.92 0.26
CA ASP A 59 9.00 -3.59 0.03
C ASP A 59 9.05 -4.95 0.71
N GLU A 60 8.55 -5.05 1.94
CA GLU A 60 8.45 -6.33 2.66
C GLU A 60 7.55 -7.32 1.94
N ALA A 61 6.53 -6.84 1.24
CA ALA A 61 5.66 -7.69 0.45
C ALA A 61 6.34 -8.17 -0.84
N GLY A 62 7.50 -7.62 -1.18
CA GLY A 62 8.26 -8.01 -2.37
C GLY A 62 8.01 -7.13 -3.58
N TYR A 63 7.44 -5.93 -3.39
CA TYR A 63 7.13 -5.00 -4.48
C TYR A 63 7.78 -3.66 -4.20
N GLN A 64 7.57 -2.71 -5.10
CA GLN A 64 8.08 -1.35 -4.94
C GLN A 64 6.93 -0.36 -5.09
N ALA A 65 6.95 0.70 -4.30
CA ALA A 65 5.95 1.74 -4.36
C ALA A 65 6.61 3.10 -4.49
N ALA A 66 5.93 4.00 -5.19
CA ALA A 66 6.32 5.40 -5.28
C ALA A 66 5.11 6.25 -4.90
N ARG A 67 5.35 7.30 -4.16
CA ARG A 67 4.27 8.21 -3.79
C ARG A 67 3.82 9.03 -4.98
N LEU A 68 2.51 9.15 -5.13
CA LEU A 68 1.90 9.98 -6.17
C LEU A 68 1.67 11.41 -5.69
#